data_6f1f2147e72a411ca73c7cabb694b501
#
_entry.id   6f1f2147e72a411ca73c7cabb694b501
#
_cell.length_a   1.000
_cell.length_b   1.000
_cell.length_c   1.000
_cell.angle_alpha   90.00
_cell.angle_beta   90.00
_cell.angle_gamma   90.00
#
_symmetry.space_group_name_H-M   'P 1'
#
loop_
_entity.id
_entity.type
_entity.pdbx_description
1 polymer ?
#
loop_
_entity_poly.entity_id
_entity_poly.type
_entity_poly.pdbx_seq_one_letter_code
_entity_poly.pdbx_strand_id
1 'polypeptide(L)'
;MEYTRLGKAGLEISRICFGTMSFGNKTEVRPWVLGIEDARPLFRAAWEGGINFFDTANVYAEGTSEEITGLLLKELAPRDEIVLATKVFHRMRRGPNGAGLSRKAILSEIDCSLKRLGTEYIDIYQVHRYDPATPAEETMEALHDVVKAGKARYIGASSMYAWQFLKYQHTAEANGWTQFVSMQNQMSLIYREEEREMLPLCRADELGVIPWSPLGSGKLTRPWGTKTDRSTTDMFHKTMYERDEANDKEIVAAVEQVSKVRSVSMAEVAMAWVLQKDGITAPIVGVSKLSHVKAAIKAIDLKLVDDEIAAIESPYRPRTVSGF
;
A
#
# COMPACT_ATOMS: atom_id res chain seq x y z
N MET A 1 15.08 -2.01 -12.80
CA MET A 1 13.66 -2.15 -12.35
C MET A 1 12.97 -3.18 -13.21
N GLU A 2 12.20 -4.06 -12.65
CA GLU A 2 11.32 -4.98 -13.36
C GLU A 2 9.90 -4.40 -13.41
N TYR A 3 9.17 -4.67 -14.51
CA TYR A 3 7.76 -4.29 -14.67
C TYR A 3 6.89 -5.54 -14.79
N THR A 4 5.64 -5.43 -14.38
CA THR A 4 4.66 -6.52 -14.43
C THR A 4 3.27 -5.96 -14.63
N ARG A 5 2.32 -6.81 -15.02
CA ARG A 5 0.91 -6.41 -15.10
C ARG A 5 0.25 -6.46 -13.73
N LEU A 6 -0.71 -5.57 -13.49
CA LEU A 6 -1.53 -5.57 -12.29
C LEU A 6 -2.61 -6.67 -12.40
N GLY A 7 -2.26 -7.88 -11.96
CA GLY A 7 -3.10 -9.05 -12.15
C GLY A 7 -3.37 -9.30 -13.64
N LYS A 8 -4.62 -9.64 -13.99
CA LYS A 8 -5.05 -9.80 -15.39
C LYS A 8 -5.32 -8.49 -16.14
N ALA A 9 -5.24 -7.32 -15.45
CA ALA A 9 -5.40 -6.04 -16.12
C ALA A 9 -4.22 -5.73 -17.05
N GLY A 10 -4.48 -4.97 -18.12
CA GLY A 10 -3.44 -4.53 -19.07
C GLY A 10 -2.49 -3.47 -18.53
N LEU A 11 -2.68 -3.01 -17.29
CA LEU A 11 -1.89 -1.96 -16.67
C LEU A 11 -0.50 -2.47 -16.26
N GLU A 12 0.55 -1.87 -16.80
CA GLU A 12 1.94 -2.22 -16.51
C GLU A 12 2.52 -1.34 -15.41
N ILE A 13 3.01 -1.96 -14.33
CA ILE A 13 3.53 -1.31 -13.14
C ILE A 13 4.93 -1.81 -12.78
N SER A 14 5.71 -0.97 -12.10
CA SER A 14 6.97 -1.39 -11.48
C SER A 14 6.72 -2.40 -10.36
N ARG A 15 7.66 -3.35 -10.18
CA ARG A 15 7.61 -4.36 -9.10
C ARG A 15 7.68 -3.77 -7.68
N ILE A 16 7.92 -2.46 -7.56
CA ILE A 16 7.83 -1.67 -6.34
C ILE A 16 6.81 -0.57 -6.54
N CYS A 17 5.90 -0.39 -5.57
CA CYS A 17 5.02 0.76 -5.46
C CYS A 17 5.58 1.76 -4.43
N PHE A 18 5.66 3.03 -4.81
CA PHE A 18 6.10 4.11 -3.92
C PHE A 18 4.94 4.64 -3.08
N GLY A 19 4.95 4.33 -1.78
CA GLY A 19 3.93 4.76 -0.84
C GLY A 19 4.19 6.16 -0.27
N THR A 20 3.18 7.02 -0.32
CA THR A 20 3.32 8.44 0.02
C THR A 20 2.74 8.84 1.38
N MET A 21 2.33 7.90 2.23
CA MET A 21 1.79 8.18 3.57
C MET A 21 2.76 9.00 4.46
N SER A 22 4.06 8.97 4.15
CA SER A 22 5.09 9.68 4.89
C SER A 22 5.24 11.16 4.49
N PHE A 23 4.47 11.65 3.52
CA PHE A 23 4.58 13.01 3.01
C PHE A 23 3.32 13.83 3.32
N GLY A 24 3.52 15.12 3.57
CA GLY A 24 2.44 16.05 3.88
C GLY A 24 2.89 17.17 4.79
N ASN A 25 1.95 17.98 5.24
CA ASN A 25 2.20 19.00 6.24
C ASN A 25 2.31 18.36 7.62
N LYS A 26 3.35 18.74 8.37
CA LYS A 26 3.53 18.30 9.76
C LYS A 26 2.38 18.81 10.64
N THR A 27 1.86 17.91 11.48
CA THR A 27 0.88 18.24 12.51
C THR A 27 1.37 17.72 13.86
N GLU A 28 0.73 18.13 14.95
CA GLU A 28 1.03 17.59 16.28
C GLU A 28 0.85 16.06 16.35
N VAL A 29 -0.11 15.53 15.61
CA VAL A 29 -0.42 14.08 15.56
C VAL A 29 0.53 13.33 14.63
N ARG A 30 1.11 14.00 13.63
CA ARG A 30 2.02 13.42 12.63
C ARG A 30 3.29 14.26 12.45
N PRO A 31 4.11 14.40 13.47
CA PRO A 31 5.34 15.22 13.41
C PRO A 31 6.43 14.60 12.51
N TRP A 32 6.30 13.31 12.19
CA TRP A 32 7.26 12.52 11.41
C TRP A 32 7.06 12.60 9.88
N VAL A 33 5.99 13.22 9.38
CA VAL A 33 5.80 13.40 7.93
C VAL A 33 6.81 14.41 7.37
N LEU A 34 7.17 14.20 6.12
CA LEU A 34 8.12 15.04 5.39
C LEU A 34 7.37 16.04 4.52
N GLY A 35 7.81 17.29 4.56
CA GLY A 35 7.32 18.34 3.67
C GLY A 35 7.85 18.16 2.24
N ILE A 36 7.40 19.04 1.35
CA ILE A 36 7.67 18.93 -0.09
C ILE A 36 9.15 18.95 -0.44
N GLU A 37 9.95 19.79 0.24
CA GLU A 37 11.39 19.89 -0.07
C GLU A 37 12.16 18.65 0.35
N ASP A 38 11.77 18.01 1.46
CA ASP A 38 12.34 16.72 1.88
C ASP A 38 11.86 15.56 1.01
N ALA A 39 10.63 15.64 0.48
CA ALA A 39 10.03 14.64 -0.38
C ALA A 39 10.63 14.63 -1.80
N ARG A 40 10.91 15.80 -2.36
CA ARG A 40 11.38 16.00 -3.75
C ARG A 40 12.55 15.07 -4.15
N PRO A 41 13.66 14.98 -3.41
CA PRO A 41 14.77 14.09 -3.76
C PRO A 41 14.36 12.61 -3.70
N LEU A 42 13.39 12.23 -2.86
CA LEU A 42 12.92 10.85 -2.73
C LEU A 42 12.06 10.44 -3.93
N PHE A 43 11.14 11.31 -4.37
CA PHE A 43 10.35 11.10 -5.58
C PHE A 43 11.24 11.02 -6.82
N ARG A 44 12.22 11.92 -6.93
CA ARG A 44 13.18 11.89 -8.03
C ARG A 44 13.96 10.57 -8.05
N ALA A 45 14.51 10.15 -6.92
CA ALA A 45 15.26 8.90 -6.83
C ALA A 45 14.39 7.66 -7.14
N ALA A 46 13.10 7.69 -6.78
CA ALA A 46 12.16 6.63 -7.12
C ALA A 46 11.93 6.58 -8.64
N TRP A 47 11.64 7.72 -9.26
CA TRP A 47 11.43 7.83 -10.71
C TRP A 47 12.67 7.43 -11.52
N GLU A 48 13.83 8.01 -11.19
CA GLU A 48 15.12 7.66 -11.82
C GLU A 48 15.50 6.19 -11.61
N GLY A 49 15.05 5.57 -10.53
CA GLY A 49 15.16 4.13 -10.27
C GLY A 49 14.16 3.27 -11.03
N GLY A 50 13.29 3.87 -11.85
CA GLY A 50 12.31 3.20 -12.70
C GLY A 50 10.99 2.86 -12.01
N ILE A 51 10.69 3.43 -10.83
CA ILE A 51 9.38 3.26 -10.20
C ILE A 51 8.37 4.15 -10.92
N ASN A 52 7.37 3.56 -11.56
CA ASN A 52 6.27 4.27 -12.21
C ASN A 52 4.96 4.23 -11.41
N PHE A 53 4.90 3.45 -10.32
CA PHE A 53 3.70 3.23 -9.53
C PHE A 53 3.77 3.96 -8.18
N PHE A 54 2.80 4.86 -7.93
CA PHE A 54 2.72 5.71 -6.74
C PHE A 54 1.35 5.54 -6.07
N ASP A 55 1.37 5.34 -4.75
CA ASP A 55 0.17 5.13 -3.94
C ASP A 55 0.02 6.21 -2.86
N THR A 56 -1.13 6.88 -2.85
CA THR A 56 -1.54 7.84 -1.83
C THR A 56 -2.93 7.50 -1.27
N ALA A 57 -3.53 8.39 -0.49
CA ALA A 57 -4.92 8.35 -0.05
C ALA A 57 -5.40 9.74 0.34
N ASN A 58 -6.71 10.00 0.20
CA ASN A 58 -7.31 11.27 0.59
C ASN A 58 -7.03 11.64 2.06
N VAL A 59 -7.00 10.64 2.97
CA VAL A 59 -6.80 10.84 4.41
C VAL A 59 -5.33 11.06 4.81
N TYR A 60 -4.37 10.79 3.94
CA TYR A 60 -2.96 10.93 4.31
C TYR A 60 -2.60 12.40 4.52
N ALA A 61 -2.15 12.70 5.75
CA ALA A 61 -1.87 14.06 6.20
C ALA A 61 -3.01 15.05 5.84
N GLU A 62 -4.28 14.61 6.01
CA GLU A 62 -5.48 15.42 5.76
C GLU A 62 -5.59 15.97 4.32
N GLY A 63 -5.10 15.18 3.35
CA GLY A 63 -5.11 15.51 1.93
C GLY A 63 -3.81 16.14 1.40
N THR A 64 -2.94 16.64 2.27
CA THR A 64 -1.69 17.29 1.83
C THR A 64 -0.69 16.31 1.23
N SER A 65 -0.82 15.01 1.51
CA SER A 65 -0.06 13.96 0.81
C SER A 65 -0.42 13.90 -0.67
N GLU A 66 -1.71 14.01 -1.02
CA GLU A 66 -2.14 14.07 -2.42
C GLU A 66 -1.61 15.33 -3.11
N GLU A 67 -1.64 16.51 -2.45
CA GLU A 67 -1.13 17.77 -2.99
C GLU A 67 0.37 17.69 -3.32
N ILE A 68 1.18 17.19 -2.37
CA ILE A 68 2.63 17.00 -2.58
C ILE A 68 2.89 15.97 -3.67
N THR A 69 2.17 14.85 -3.65
CA THR A 69 2.32 13.79 -4.65
C THR A 69 2.02 14.30 -6.06
N GLY A 70 0.89 14.96 -6.25
CA GLY A 70 0.51 15.49 -7.56
C GLY A 70 1.49 16.53 -8.10
N LEU A 71 1.93 17.46 -7.24
CA LEU A 71 2.90 18.48 -7.62
C LEU A 71 4.24 17.87 -8.03
N LEU A 72 4.80 16.95 -7.22
CA LEU A 72 6.11 16.37 -7.50
C LEU A 72 6.09 15.44 -8.72
N LEU A 73 5.02 14.66 -8.92
CA LEU A 73 4.89 13.82 -10.10
C LEU A 73 4.79 14.63 -11.39
N LYS A 74 4.07 15.74 -11.36
CA LYS A 74 3.97 16.66 -12.51
C LYS A 74 5.31 17.30 -12.89
N GLU A 75 6.21 17.49 -11.91
CA GLU A 75 7.57 17.99 -12.17
C GLU A 75 8.50 16.93 -12.79
N LEU A 76 8.21 15.64 -12.57
CA LEU A 76 9.12 14.53 -12.89
C LEU A 76 8.84 13.88 -14.23
N ALA A 77 7.58 13.73 -14.63
CA ALA A 77 7.22 12.93 -15.80
C ALA A 77 5.88 13.33 -16.43
N PRO A 78 5.67 13.00 -17.73
CA PRO A 78 4.36 13.04 -18.35
C PRO A 78 3.34 12.17 -17.58
N ARG A 79 2.09 12.61 -17.52
CA ARG A 79 1.04 11.95 -16.74
C ARG A 79 0.77 10.50 -17.19
N ASP A 80 0.91 10.22 -18.47
CA ASP A 80 0.68 8.91 -19.09
C ASP A 80 1.77 7.86 -18.82
N GLU A 81 2.95 8.31 -18.36
CA GLU A 81 4.02 7.42 -17.91
C GLU A 81 3.89 6.99 -16.44
N ILE A 82 2.97 7.62 -15.68
CA ILE A 82 2.79 7.43 -14.24
C ILE A 82 1.55 6.59 -13.98
N VAL A 83 1.65 5.61 -13.09
CA VAL A 83 0.51 4.90 -12.49
C VAL A 83 0.27 5.47 -11.10
N LEU A 84 -0.86 6.15 -10.92
CA LEU A 84 -1.22 6.84 -9.70
C LEU A 84 -2.46 6.22 -9.06
N ALA A 85 -2.33 5.80 -7.79
CA ALA A 85 -3.43 5.27 -6.99
C ALA A 85 -3.76 6.22 -5.83
N THR A 86 -5.06 6.40 -5.56
CA THR A 86 -5.54 7.02 -4.33
C THR A 86 -6.73 6.25 -3.75
N LYS A 87 -7.20 6.65 -2.56
CA LYS A 87 -8.19 5.87 -1.79
C LYS A 87 -9.28 6.74 -1.21
N VAL A 88 -10.45 6.12 -0.97
CA VAL A 88 -11.62 6.71 -0.32
C VAL A 88 -12.14 5.80 0.80
N PHE A 89 -12.63 6.34 1.87
CA PHE A 89 -13.37 5.75 2.99
C PHE A 89 -13.28 6.62 4.26
N HIS A 90 -12.05 6.95 4.68
CA HIS A 90 -11.83 7.64 5.95
C HIS A 90 -12.41 9.05 5.96
N ARG A 91 -12.67 9.56 7.17
CA ARG A 91 -13.28 10.87 7.36
C ARG A 91 -12.37 12.01 6.90
N MET A 92 -12.87 12.79 5.93
CA MET A 92 -12.17 13.98 5.42
C MET A 92 -12.76 15.29 5.90
N ARG A 93 -14.01 15.29 6.38
CA ARG A 93 -14.68 16.50 6.88
C ARG A 93 -15.63 16.15 8.03
N ARG A 94 -15.86 17.10 8.91
CA ARG A 94 -16.81 16.97 10.02
C ARG A 94 -18.25 16.89 9.49
N GLY A 95 -19.12 16.27 10.28
CA GLY A 95 -20.55 16.18 9.98
C GLY A 95 -20.93 14.98 9.10
N PRO A 96 -22.21 14.91 8.69
CA PRO A 96 -22.76 13.83 7.88
C PRO A 96 -22.08 13.71 6.51
N ASN A 97 -22.03 12.51 5.95
CA ASN A 97 -21.46 12.19 4.63
C ASN A 97 -19.97 12.58 4.45
N GLY A 98 -19.24 12.79 5.54
CA GLY A 98 -17.80 13.12 5.50
C GLY A 98 -16.89 11.91 5.50
N ALA A 99 -17.43 10.67 5.46
CA ALA A 99 -16.70 9.40 5.47
C ALA A 99 -17.57 8.30 4.83
N GLY A 100 -17.00 7.11 4.63
CA GLY A 100 -17.69 5.92 4.14
C GLY A 100 -17.66 5.78 2.63
N LEU A 101 -18.43 4.79 2.14
CA LEU A 101 -18.50 4.42 0.72
C LEU A 101 -19.88 4.64 0.10
N SER A 102 -20.70 5.52 0.69
CA SER A 102 -21.94 5.92 0.02
C SER A 102 -21.64 6.55 -1.35
N ARG A 103 -22.57 6.41 -2.28
CA ARG A 103 -22.48 7.05 -3.62
C ARG A 103 -22.10 8.52 -3.52
N LYS A 104 -22.72 9.24 -2.59
CA LYS A 104 -22.42 10.65 -2.35
C LYS A 104 -20.98 10.89 -1.92
N ALA A 105 -20.45 10.07 -1.01
CA ALA A 105 -19.07 10.18 -0.53
C ALA A 105 -18.08 9.86 -1.64
N ILE A 106 -18.26 8.76 -2.36
CA ILE A 106 -17.39 8.33 -3.46
C ILE A 106 -17.27 9.40 -4.53
N LEU A 107 -18.41 9.92 -5.03
CA LEU A 107 -18.41 10.93 -6.11
C LEU A 107 -17.85 12.28 -5.65
N SER A 108 -18.09 12.68 -4.41
CA SER A 108 -17.52 13.91 -3.86
C SER A 108 -16.01 13.79 -3.61
N GLU A 109 -15.55 12.67 -3.07
CA GLU A 109 -14.14 12.49 -2.69
C GLU A 109 -13.24 12.28 -3.91
N ILE A 110 -13.71 11.64 -4.99
CA ILE A 110 -12.90 11.55 -6.22
C ILE A 110 -12.62 12.94 -6.78
N ASP A 111 -13.61 13.85 -6.82
CA ASP A 111 -13.42 15.21 -7.31
C ASP A 111 -12.45 16.02 -6.43
N CYS A 112 -12.53 15.84 -5.12
CA CYS A 112 -11.59 16.44 -4.19
C CYS A 112 -10.16 15.90 -4.38
N SER A 113 -10.01 14.58 -4.56
CA SER A 113 -8.71 13.95 -4.79
C SER A 113 -8.08 14.39 -6.12
N LEU A 114 -8.84 14.43 -7.20
CA LEU A 114 -8.37 14.95 -8.50
C LEU A 114 -7.89 16.39 -8.40
N LYS A 115 -8.61 17.23 -7.66
CA LYS A 115 -8.22 18.62 -7.42
C LYS A 115 -6.91 18.74 -6.63
N ARG A 116 -6.75 17.96 -5.54
CA ARG A 116 -5.51 17.95 -4.74
C ARG A 116 -4.31 17.41 -5.53
N LEU A 117 -4.53 16.35 -6.30
CA LEU A 117 -3.50 15.74 -7.16
C LEU A 117 -3.17 16.59 -8.40
N GLY A 118 -4.02 17.56 -8.77
CA GLY A 118 -3.83 18.40 -9.95
C GLY A 118 -3.87 17.62 -11.27
N THR A 119 -4.72 16.60 -11.36
CA THR A 119 -4.87 15.73 -12.54
C THR A 119 -6.36 15.52 -12.87
N GLU A 120 -6.66 15.17 -14.12
CA GLU A 120 -8.02 14.91 -14.58
C GLU A 120 -8.48 13.47 -14.32
N TYR A 121 -7.54 12.55 -14.11
CA TYR A 121 -7.83 11.15 -13.81
C TYR A 121 -6.77 10.53 -12.90
N ILE A 122 -7.16 9.45 -12.23
CA ILE A 122 -6.25 8.54 -11.54
C ILE A 122 -6.28 7.17 -12.21
N ASP A 123 -5.20 6.39 -12.04
CA ASP A 123 -5.15 5.06 -12.64
C ASP A 123 -5.93 4.06 -11.81
N ILE A 124 -5.78 4.07 -10.48
CA ILE A 124 -6.45 3.13 -9.59
C ILE A 124 -7.16 3.88 -8.46
N TYR A 125 -8.50 3.81 -8.41
CA TYR A 125 -9.28 4.32 -7.29
C TYR A 125 -9.63 3.19 -6.34
N GLN A 126 -9.17 3.27 -5.10
CA GLN A 126 -9.29 2.17 -4.15
C GLN A 126 -10.28 2.47 -3.04
N VAL A 127 -11.11 1.50 -2.66
CA VAL A 127 -11.78 1.54 -1.37
C VAL A 127 -10.76 1.21 -0.27
N HIS A 128 -10.59 2.11 0.71
CA HIS A 128 -9.56 1.99 1.74
C HIS A 128 -9.91 0.91 2.78
N ARG A 129 -11.21 0.67 3.00
CA ARG A 129 -11.78 -0.34 3.91
C ARG A 129 -13.14 -0.78 3.40
N TYR A 130 -13.62 -1.90 3.90
CA TYR A 130 -15.03 -2.29 3.73
C TYR A 130 -15.93 -1.36 4.54
N ASP A 131 -17.08 -0.96 3.97
CA ASP A 131 -18.08 -0.15 4.66
C ASP A 131 -19.32 -1.00 4.99
N PRO A 132 -19.48 -1.46 6.25
CA PRO A 132 -20.64 -2.26 6.62
C PRO A 132 -21.95 -1.45 6.68
N ALA A 133 -21.86 -0.11 6.67
CA ALA A 133 -23.02 0.77 6.74
C ALA A 133 -23.59 1.11 5.36
N THR A 134 -22.89 0.78 4.27
CA THR A 134 -23.33 1.06 2.89
C THR A 134 -23.59 -0.25 2.14
N PRO A 135 -24.74 -0.40 1.44
CA PRO A 135 -24.98 -1.55 0.58
C PRO A 135 -23.86 -1.74 -0.47
N ALA A 136 -23.51 -2.99 -0.73
CA ALA A 136 -22.48 -3.30 -1.71
C ALA A 136 -22.84 -2.79 -3.12
N GLU A 137 -24.11 -2.85 -3.46
CA GLU A 137 -24.68 -2.38 -4.73
C GLU A 137 -24.44 -0.87 -4.89
N GLU A 138 -24.73 -0.06 -3.88
CA GLU A 138 -24.53 1.39 -3.93
C GLU A 138 -23.04 1.75 -4.10
N THR A 139 -22.17 1.05 -3.37
CA THR A 139 -20.71 1.25 -3.46
C THR A 139 -20.19 0.89 -4.85
N MET A 140 -20.53 -0.30 -5.37
CA MET A 140 -20.00 -0.78 -6.64
C MET A 140 -20.55 -0.02 -7.84
N GLU A 141 -21.84 0.37 -7.83
CA GLU A 141 -22.41 1.23 -8.86
C GLU A 141 -21.72 2.61 -8.89
N ALA A 142 -21.50 3.22 -7.73
CA ALA A 142 -20.81 4.50 -7.65
C ALA A 142 -19.38 4.43 -8.19
N LEU A 143 -18.63 3.36 -7.89
CA LEU A 143 -17.28 3.15 -8.41
C LEU A 143 -17.29 2.91 -9.93
N HIS A 144 -18.28 2.14 -10.43
CA HIS A 144 -18.49 1.97 -11.86
C HIS A 144 -18.71 3.31 -12.57
N ASP A 145 -19.55 4.17 -12.00
CA ASP A 145 -19.81 5.49 -12.56
C ASP A 145 -18.58 6.40 -12.57
N VAL A 146 -17.71 6.30 -11.56
CA VAL A 146 -16.41 7.00 -11.53
C VAL A 146 -15.54 6.57 -12.72
N VAL A 147 -15.49 5.27 -13.02
CA VAL A 147 -14.77 4.74 -14.18
C VAL A 147 -15.41 5.19 -15.49
N LYS A 148 -16.73 5.10 -15.61
CA LYS A 148 -17.48 5.55 -16.80
C LYS A 148 -17.32 7.04 -17.07
N ALA A 149 -17.22 7.85 -16.02
CA ALA A 149 -16.95 9.28 -16.13
C ALA A 149 -15.48 9.60 -16.52
N GLY A 150 -14.61 8.57 -16.64
CA GLY A 150 -13.20 8.74 -16.99
C GLY A 150 -12.33 9.29 -15.85
N LYS A 151 -12.86 9.43 -14.64
CA LYS A 151 -12.13 9.95 -13.46
C LYS A 151 -11.15 8.92 -12.86
N ALA A 152 -11.41 7.63 -13.05
CA ALA A 152 -10.48 6.54 -12.75
C ALA A 152 -10.40 5.57 -13.94
N ARG A 153 -9.23 4.94 -14.14
CA ARG A 153 -9.06 3.90 -15.18
C ARG A 153 -9.45 2.54 -14.65
N TYR A 154 -9.07 2.23 -13.42
CA TYR A 154 -9.33 0.98 -12.72
C TYR A 154 -9.81 1.27 -11.30
N ILE A 155 -10.42 0.26 -10.67
CA ILE A 155 -10.76 0.28 -9.25
C ILE A 155 -10.04 -0.84 -8.51
N GLY A 156 -9.72 -0.61 -7.23
CA GLY A 156 -9.08 -1.56 -6.34
C GLY A 156 -9.72 -1.58 -4.96
N ALA A 157 -9.37 -2.57 -4.16
CA ALA A 157 -9.80 -2.70 -2.78
C ALA A 157 -8.61 -2.76 -1.82
N SER A 158 -8.83 -2.43 -0.55
CA SER A 158 -7.82 -2.51 0.50
C SER A 158 -8.41 -3.02 1.81
N SER A 159 -7.66 -3.88 2.49
CA SER A 159 -7.84 -4.25 3.90
C SER A 159 -9.28 -4.58 4.27
N MET A 160 -9.71 -5.78 3.91
CA MET A 160 -11.01 -6.36 4.23
C MET A 160 -10.92 -7.88 4.22
N TYR A 161 -11.90 -8.56 4.79
CA TYR A 161 -11.99 -10.02 4.74
C TYR A 161 -12.27 -10.53 3.32
N ALA A 162 -11.83 -11.74 3.00
CA ALA A 162 -12.04 -12.35 1.69
C ALA A 162 -13.52 -12.42 1.29
N TRP A 163 -14.42 -12.73 2.23
CA TRP A 163 -15.86 -12.76 1.98
C TRP A 163 -16.44 -11.37 1.65
N GLN A 164 -15.90 -10.29 2.25
CA GLN A 164 -16.32 -8.92 1.96
C GLN A 164 -15.88 -8.51 0.55
N PHE A 165 -14.66 -8.86 0.18
CA PHE A 165 -14.14 -8.63 -1.16
C PHE A 165 -14.95 -9.38 -2.21
N LEU A 166 -15.21 -10.67 -2.01
CA LEU A 166 -16.05 -11.47 -2.89
C LEU A 166 -17.47 -10.91 -3.02
N LYS A 167 -18.05 -10.40 -1.92
CA LYS A 167 -19.36 -9.76 -1.98
C LYS A 167 -19.37 -8.57 -2.96
N TYR A 168 -18.36 -7.71 -2.93
CA TYR A 168 -18.23 -6.61 -3.89
C TYR A 168 -18.02 -7.12 -5.34
N GLN A 169 -17.13 -8.10 -5.54
CA GLN A 169 -16.85 -8.67 -6.86
C GLN A 169 -18.11 -9.31 -7.49
N HIS A 170 -18.83 -10.15 -6.74
CA HIS A 170 -20.08 -10.76 -7.22
C HIS A 170 -21.18 -9.73 -7.47
N THR A 171 -21.28 -8.70 -6.63
CA THR A 171 -22.22 -7.60 -6.86
C THR A 171 -21.94 -6.89 -8.19
N ALA A 172 -20.66 -6.60 -8.46
CA ALA A 172 -20.27 -5.97 -9.72
C ALA A 172 -20.53 -6.90 -10.92
N GLU A 173 -20.15 -8.17 -10.81
CA GLU A 173 -20.35 -9.17 -11.87
C GLU A 173 -21.84 -9.34 -12.24
N ALA A 174 -22.70 -9.52 -11.23
CA ALA A 174 -24.14 -9.72 -11.40
C ALA A 174 -24.83 -8.53 -12.10
N ASN A 175 -24.28 -7.33 -11.97
CA ASN A 175 -24.84 -6.12 -12.57
C ASN A 175 -24.08 -5.64 -13.83
N GLY A 176 -23.02 -6.36 -14.27
CA GLY A 176 -22.19 -5.93 -15.40
C GLY A 176 -21.38 -4.67 -15.13
N TRP A 177 -21.04 -4.42 -13.86
CA TRP A 177 -20.23 -3.26 -13.44
C TRP A 177 -18.74 -3.56 -13.42
N THR A 178 -17.94 -2.51 -13.31
CA THR A 178 -16.48 -2.61 -13.17
C THR A 178 -16.12 -3.37 -11.90
N GLN A 179 -15.27 -4.39 -12.04
CA GLN A 179 -14.73 -5.18 -10.93
C GLN A 179 -13.40 -4.61 -10.44
N PHE A 180 -13.02 -4.90 -9.20
CA PHE A 180 -11.68 -4.60 -8.68
C PHE A 180 -10.62 -5.40 -9.42
N VAL A 181 -9.52 -4.73 -9.78
CA VAL A 181 -8.35 -5.37 -10.42
C VAL A 181 -7.23 -5.66 -9.43
N SER A 182 -7.31 -5.13 -8.22
CA SER A 182 -6.26 -5.30 -7.20
C SER A 182 -6.79 -5.33 -5.79
N MET A 183 -6.01 -6.00 -4.91
CA MET A 183 -6.14 -5.98 -3.46
C MET A 183 -4.88 -5.40 -2.82
N GLN A 184 -5.07 -4.40 -1.95
CA GLN A 184 -4.03 -3.79 -1.14
C GLN A 184 -4.20 -4.21 0.33
N ASN A 185 -3.57 -5.30 0.75
CA ASN A 185 -3.65 -5.86 2.09
C ASN A 185 -2.38 -5.65 2.91
N GLN A 186 -2.42 -5.86 4.22
CA GLN A 186 -1.23 -5.86 5.06
C GLN A 186 -0.43 -7.14 4.85
N MET A 187 0.88 -7.05 4.60
CA MET A 187 1.72 -8.23 4.55
C MET A 187 3.17 -7.92 4.84
N SER A 188 3.77 -8.73 5.71
CA SER A 188 5.19 -8.72 6.05
C SER A 188 5.55 -10.01 6.79
N LEU A 189 6.82 -10.27 7.05
CA LEU A 189 7.24 -11.41 7.88
C LEU A 189 6.62 -11.44 9.28
N ILE A 190 6.27 -10.27 9.83
CA ILE A 190 5.58 -10.18 11.14
C ILE A 190 4.05 -10.16 11.04
N TYR A 191 3.46 -10.18 9.84
CA TYR A 191 2.03 -10.28 9.64
C TYR A 191 1.73 -11.04 8.34
N ARG A 192 1.23 -12.28 8.47
CA ARG A 192 1.02 -13.21 7.35
C ARG A 192 -0.41 -13.76 7.28
N GLU A 193 -1.36 -13.14 7.98
CA GLU A 193 -2.74 -13.65 8.05
C GLU A 193 -3.47 -13.66 6.70
N GLU A 194 -3.05 -12.83 5.76
CA GLU A 194 -3.60 -12.79 4.40
C GLU A 194 -3.27 -14.03 3.56
N GLU A 195 -2.26 -14.82 3.97
CA GLU A 195 -1.91 -16.09 3.34
C GLU A 195 -3.01 -17.16 3.53
N ARG A 196 -3.95 -16.96 4.47
CA ARG A 196 -5.01 -17.94 4.75
C ARG A 196 -6.07 -17.99 3.66
N GLU A 197 -6.59 -16.83 3.24
CA GLU A 197 -7.71 -16.75 2.31
C GLU A 197 -7.51 -15.69 1.23
N MET A 198 -7.10 -14.48 1.58
CA MET A 198 -7.04 -13.37 0.63
C MET A 198 -6.04 -13.61 -0.50
N LEU A 199 -4.83 -14.07 -0.20
CA LEU A 199 -3.84 -14.37 -1.25
C LEU A 199 -4.27 -15.55 -2.14
N PRO A 200 -4.75 -16.69 -1.62
CA PRO A 200 -5.34 -17.75 -2.44
C PRO A 200 -6.47 -17.25 -3.35
N LEU A 201 -7.37 -16.43 -2.83
CA LEU A 201 -8.45 -15.83 -3.61
C LEU A 201 -7.92 -14.94 -4.74
N CYS A 202 -7.00 -14.03 -4.42
CA CYS A 202 -6.43 -13.14 -5.42
C CYS A 202 -5.70 -13.89 -6.54
N ARG A 203 -5.04 -15.02 -6.21
CA ARG A 203 -4.41 -15.89 -7.22
C ARG A 203 -5.44 -16.59 -8.09
N ALA A 204 -6.50 -17.13 -7.49
CA ALA A 204 -7.57 -17.81 -8.23
C ALA A 204 -8.27 -16.88 -9.24
N ASP A 205 -8.44 -15.63 -8.88
CA ASP A 205 -9.12 -14.61 -9.71
C ASP A 205 -8.15 -13.77 -10.56
N GLU A 206 -6.84 -14.08 -10.53
CA GLU A 206 -5.77 -13.36 -11.24
C GLU A 206 -5.74 -11.85 -10.92
N LEU A 207 -5.94 -11.49 -9.65
CA LEU A 207 -5.93 -10.11 -9.16
C LEU A 207 -4.52 -9.67 -8.78
N GLY A 208 -4.22 -8.38 -9.00
CA GLY A 208 -2.98 -7.79 -8.53
C GLY A 208 -2.96 -7.65 -7.00
N VAL A 209 -1.90 -8.10 -6.34
CA VAL A 209 -1.72 -7.91 -4.90
C VAL A 209 -0.59 -6.91 -4.64
N ILE A 210 -0.95 -5.80 -3.98
CA ILE A 210 -0.05 -4.67 -3.71
C ILE A 210 0.05 -4.41 -2.20
N PRO A 211 0.75 -5.27 -1.44
CA PRO A 211 0.68 -5.25 0.02
C PRO A 211 1.33 -4.00 0.63
N TRP A 212 0.67 -3.44 1.66
CA TRP A 212 1.22 -2.34 2.45
C TRP A 212 2.01 -2.86 3.67
N SER A 213 2.92 -2.02 4.18
CA SER A 213 3.81 -2.32 5.31
C SER A 213 4.68 -3.58 5.15
N PRO A 214 5.33 -3.80 4.01
CA PRO A 214 6.17 -4.98 3.79
C PRO A 214 7.35 -5.09 4.77
N LEU A 215 7.75 -3.96 5.36
CA LEU A 215 8.84 -3.87 6.34
C LEU A 215 8.35 -3.81 7.80
N GLY A 216 7.07 -4.14 8.08
CA GLY A 216 6.50 -4.13 9.42
C GLY A 216 6.67 -2.78 10.13
N SER A 217 6.33 -1.67 9.44
CA SER A 217 6.55 -0.31 9.94
C SER A 217 7.99 -0.01 10.40
N GLY A 218 8.96 -0.71 9.79
CA GLY A 218 10.39 -0.57 10.04
C GLY A 218 10.97 -1.50 11.10
N LYS A 219 10.18 -2.36 11.74
CA LYS A 219 10.69 -3.39 12.67
C LYS A 219 11.66 -4.36 11.98
N LEU A 220 11.42 -4.69 10.73
CA LEU A 220 12.23 -5.61 9.93
C LEU A 220 13.45 -4.95 9.25
N THR A 221 13.77 -3.70 9.58
CA THR A 221 14.87 -2.96 8.92
C THR A 221 16.10 -2.78 9.78
N ARG A 222 16.07 -3.20 11.05
CA ARG A 222 17.12 -2.97 12.04
C ARG A 222 17.03 -3.97 13.19
N PRO A 223 18.11 -4.16 13.98
CA PRO A 223 18.10 -5.01 15.16
C PRO A 223 16.99 -4.62 16.14
N TRP A 224 16.47 -5.62 16.86
CA TRP A 224 15.41 -5.40 17.86
C TRP A 224 15.81 -4.39 18.93
N GLY A 225 14.85 -3.56 19.34
CA GLY A 225 15.06 -2.54 20.37
C GLY A 225 15.60 -1.20 19.87
N THR A 226 15.97 -1.08 18.58
CA THR A 226 16.39 0.21 18.00
C THR A 226 15.20 1.15 17.84
N LYS A 227 15.21 2.29 18.55
CA LYS A 227 14.17 3.33 18.50
C LYS A 227 14.42 4.34 17.39
N THR A 228 13.35 4.87 16.83
CA THR A 228 13.35 5.98 15.87
C THR A 228 12.27 6.98 16.25
N ASP A 229 12.38 8.23 15.78
CA ASP A 229 11.36 9.27 16.01
C ASP A 229 9.95 8.79 15.62
N ARG A 230 9.83 8.11 14.49
CA ARG A 230 8.55 7.56 14.06
C ARG A 230 8.03 6.47 14.99
N SER A 231 8.88 5.54 15.44
CA SER A 231 8.45 4.46 16.34
C SER A 231 7.98 4.96 17.71
N THR A 232 8.41 6.16 18.11
CA THR A 232 8.02 6.77 19.40
C THR A 232 6.79 7.68 19.28
N THR A 233 6.53 8.26 18.12
CA THR A 233 5.48 9.28 17.92
C THR A 233 4.29 8.82 17.08
N ASP A 234 4.43 7.75 16.29
CA ASP A 234 3.37 7.23 15.42
C ASP A 234 2.40 6.34 16.22
N MET A 235 1.23 6.88 16.56
CA MET A 235 0.17 6.16 17.28
C MET A 235 -0.38 4.97 16.48
N PHE A 236 -0.43 5.07 15.14
CA PHE A 236 -0.84 3.96 14.29
C PHE A 236 0.15 2.79 14.41
N HIS A 237 1.45 3.09 14.41
CA HIS A 237 2.49 2.09 14.66
C HIS A 237 2.25 1.35 15.98
N LYS A 238 2.02 2.07 17.08
CA LYS A 238 1.78 1.46 18.40
C LYS A 238 0.57 0.54 18.39
N THR A 239 -0.54 1.01 17.85
CA THR A 239 -1.79 0.24 17.81
C THR A 239 -1.66 -1.06 16.98
N MET A 240 -0.93 -1.02 15.87
CA MET A 240 -0.84 -2.13 14.91
C MET A 240 0.28 -3.13 15.24
N TYR A 241 1.39 -2.68 15.80
CA TYR A 241 2.63 -3.46 15.87
C TYR A 241 3.15 -3.74 17.29
N GLU A 242 2.52 -3.22 18.35
CA GLU A 242 2.92 -3.52 19.74
C GLU A 242 2.04 -4.59 20.39
N ARG A 243 1.61 -5.61 19.62
CA ARG A 243 0.66 -6.64 20.09
C ARG A 243 1.30 -7.98 20.42
N ASP A 244 2.42 -8.33 19.78
CA ASP A 244 3.10 -9.62 19.93
C ASP A 244 4.62 -9.44 19.81
N GLU A 245 5.19 -8.67 20.74
CA GLU A 245 6.61 -8.31 20.72
C GLU A 245 7.54 -9.52 20.86
N ALA A 246 7.13 -10.56 21.59
CA ALA A 246 7.96 -11.76 21.79
C ALA A 246 8.17 -12.48 20.45
N ASN A 247 7.11 -12.69 19.68
CA ASN A 247 7.19 -13.33 18.38
C ASN A 247 7.86 -12.42 17.34
N ASP A 248 7.57 -11.13 17.35
CA ASP A 248 8.24 -10.18 16.46
C ASP A 248 9.76 -10.17 16.66
N LYS A 249 10.23 -10.28 17.90
CA LYS A 249 11.66 -10.34 18.22
C LYS A 249 12.34 -11.56 17.62
N GLU A 250 11.71 -12.73 17.69
CA GLU A 250 12.23 -13.97 17.09
C GLU A 250 12.35 -13.83 15.57
N ILE A 251 11.32 -13.28 14.91
CA ILE A 251 11.33 -13.06 13.46
C ILE A 251 12.41 -12.04 13.06
N VAL A 252 12.51 -10.92 13.78
CA VAL A 252 13.52 -9.88 13.50
C VAL A 252 14.93 -10.44 13.65
N ALA A 253 15.18 -11.31 14.66
CA ALA A 253 16.47 -11.96 14.85
C ALA A 253 16.82 -12.91 13.69
N ALA A 254 15.83 -13.66 13.15
CA ALA A 254 16.03 -14.51 11.99
C ALA A 254 16.38 -13.70 10.73
N VAL A 255 15.69 -12.57 10.48
CA VAL A 255 16.00 -11.65 9.38
C VAL A 255 17.40 -11.04 9.55
N GLU A 256 17.78 -10.66 10.77
CA GLU A 256 19.12 -10.12 11.05
C GLU A 256 20.22 -11.17 10.75
N GLN A 257 19.99 -12.43 11.09
CA GLN A 257 20.94 -13.50 10.82
C GLN A 257 21.16 -13.69 9.31
N VAL A 258 20.09 -13.79 8.51
CA VAL A 258 20.19 -13.91 7.05
C VAL A 258 20.87 -12.67 6.45
N SER A 259 20.53 -11.47 6.91
CA SER A 259 21.15 -10.21 6.51
C SER A 259 22.66 -10.21 6.70
N LYS A 260 23.15 -10.71 7.85
CA LYS A 260 24.59 -10.84 8.15
C LYS A 260 25.30 -11.85 7.23
N VAL A 261 24.71 -13.01 7.03
CA VAL A 261 25.26 -14.07 6.17
C VAL A 261 25.39 -13.58 4.72
N ARG A 262 24.35 -12.88 4.21
CA ARG A 262 24.31 -12.35 2.85
C ARG A 262 25.06 -11.02 2.68
N SER A 263 25.49 -10.39 3.76
CA SER A 263 26.12 -9.05 3.74
C SER A 263 25.24 -7.99 3.04
N VAL A 264 23.91 -8.07 3.27
CA VAL A 264 22.90 -7.12 2.78
C VAL A 264 22.12 -6.54 3.96
N SER A 265 21.35 -5.46 3.76
CA SER A 265 20.54 -4.91 4.84
C SER A 265 19.33 -5.79 5.19
N MET A 266 18.89 -5.74 6.44
CA MET A 266 17.65 -6.40 6.88
C MET A 266 16.43 -5.97 6.05
N ALA A 267 16.40 -4.69 5.62
CA ALA A 267 15.34 -4.19 4.74
C ALA A 267 15.33 -4.87 3.39
N GLU A 268 16.51 -5.13 2.79
CA GLU A 268 16.63 -5.88 1.52
C GLU A 268 16.14 -7.33 1.68
N VAL A 269 16.50 -8.02 2.79
CA VAL A 269 16.02 -9.39 3.07
C VAL A 269 14.50 -9.42 3.20
N ALA A 270 13.93 -8.54 4.03
CA ALA A 270 12.47 -8.50 4.26
C ALA A 270 11.69 -8.15 2.99
N MET A 271 12.20 -7.22 2.17
CA MET A 271 11.59 -6.88 0.88
C MET A 271 11.71 -8.00 -0.14
N ALA A 272 12.87 -8.65 -0.25
CA ALA A 272 13.09 -9.77 -1.15
C ALA A 272 12.12 -10.92 -0.85
N TRP A 273 11.88 -11.20 0.45
CA TRP A 273 10.89 -12.19 0.85
C TRP A 273 9.48 -11.84 0.36
N VAL A 274 9.01 -10.60 0.53
CA VAL A 274 7.69 -10.18 0.04
C VAL A 274 7.62 -10.28 -1.48
N LEU A 275 8.66 -9.82 -2.19
CA LEU A 275 8.73 -9.85 -3.65
C LEU A 275 8.75 -11.26 -4.25
N GLN A 276 9.29 -12.25 -3.51
CA GLN A 276 9.32 -13.66 -3.92
C GLN A 276 8.06 -14.43 -3.53
N LYS A 277 7.21 -13.87 -2.68
CA LYS A 277 5.97 -14.56 -2.28
C LYS A 277 5.02 -14.70 -3.47
N ASP A 278 4.56 -15.91 -3.69
CA ASP A 278 3.64 -16.22 -4.79
C ASP A 278 2.35 -15.40 -4.71
N GLY A 279 1.93 -14.80 -5.83
CA GLY A 279 0.77 -13.94 -5.95
C GLY A 279 1.03 -12.46 -5.63
N ILE A 280 2.22 -12.07 -5.14
CA ILE A 280 2.53 -10.66 -4.89
C ILE A 280 2.96 -9.97 -6.18
N THR A 281 2.27 -8.85 -6.50
CA THR A 281 2.53 -8.05 -7.69
C THR A 281 3.54 -6.94 -7.42
N ALA A 282 3.26 -6.03 -6.47
CA ALA A 282 4.14 -4.90 -6.15
C ALA A 282 3.92 -4.42 -4.71
N PRO A 283 4.81 -4.71 -3.75
CA PRO A 283 4.69 -4.18 -2.40
C PRO A 283 4.85 -2.66 -2.36
N ILE A 284 4.07 -2.02 -1.47
CA ILE A 284 4.09 -0.57 -1.26
C ILE A 284 5.14 -0.23 -0.21
N VAL A 285 6.15 0.54 -0.60
CA VAL A 285 7.25 0.94 0.27
C VAL A 285 7.11 2.40 0.68
N GLY A 286 6.89 2.64 1.97
CA GLY A 286 7.00 3.96 2.56
C GLY A 286 8.47 4.32 2.81
N VAL A 287 8.89 5.49 2.38
CA VAL A 287 10.27 5.96 2.49
C VAL A 287 10.35 7.28 3.24
N SER A 288 11.49 7.52 3.91
CA SER A 288 11.82 8.81 4.54
C SER A 288 13.28 9.21 4.32
N LYS A 289 14.07 8.38 3.61
CA LYS A 289 15.48 8.62 3.28
C LYS A 289 15.81 8.01 1.92
N LEU A 290 16.80 8.56 1.22
CA LEU A 290 17.29 8.03 -0.05
C LEU A 290 17.77 6.57 0.04
N SER A 291 18.35 6.19 1.18
CA SER A 291 18.77 4.80 1.42
C SER A 291 17.59 3.82 1.39
N HIS A 292 16.38 4.23 1.79
CA HIS A 292 15.18 3.38 1.76
C HIS A 292 14.75 3.11 0.32
N VAL A 293 14.78 4.12 -0.56
CA VAL A 293 14.48 3.95 -1.99
C VAL A 293 15.48 2.99 -2.63
N LYS A 294 16.78 3.21 -2.38
CA LYS A 294 17.86 2.35 -2.93
C LYS A 294 17.74 0.91 -2.43
N ALA A 295 17.47 0.69 -1.15
CA ALA A 295 17.31 -0.66 -0.59
C ALA A 295 16.09 -1.38 -1.19
N ALA A 296 14.96 -0.68 -1.38
CA ALA A 296 13.77 -1.25 -2.00
C ALA A 296 14.05 -1.71 -3.44
N ILE A 297 14.74 -0.88 -4.24
CA ILE A 297 15.09 -1.22 -5.63
C ILE A 297 16.08 -2.41 -5.68
N LYS A 298 17.12 -2.41 -4.84
CA LYS A 298 18.08 -3.51 -4.76
C LYS A 298 17.46 -4.86 -4.36
N ALA A 299 16.40 -4.82 -3.55
CA ALA A 299 15.71 -6.03 -3.10
C ALA A 299 15.07 -6.83 -4.26
N ILE A 300 14.81 -6.22 -5.41
CA ILE A 300 14.29 -6.90 -6.61
C ILE A 300 15.27 -7.99 -7.10
N ASP A 301 16.55 -7.67 -7.06
CA ASP A 301 17.61 -8.57 -7.56
C ASP A 301 18.06 -9.60 -6.51
N LEU A 302 17.68 -9.42 -5.23
CA LEU A 302 18.04 -10.33 -4.16
C LEU A 302 17.12 -11.56 -4.17
N LYS A 303 17.68 -12.71 -4.51
CA LYS A 303 16.97 -14.00 -4.44
C LYS A 303 17.38 -14.75 -3.18
N LEU A 304 16.40 -14.96 -2.29
CA LEU A 304 16.54 -15.82 -1.11
C LEU A 304 16.38 -17.27 -1.55
N VAL A 305 17.18 -18.16 -0.98
CA VAL A 305 17.05 -19.58 -1.21
C VAL A 305 16.08 -20.22 -0.21
N ASP A 306 15.60 -21.43 -0.49
CA ASP A 306 14.55 -22.09 0.32
C ASP A 306 14.92 -22.23 1.81
N ASP A 307 16.17 -22.52 2.13
CA ASP A 307 16.64 -22.62 3.51
C ASP A 307 16.59 -21.27 4.24
N GLU A 308 16.89 -20.17 3.56
CA GLU A 308 16.79 -18.81 4.10
C GLU A 308 15.33 -18.42 4.32
N ILE A 309 14.46 -18.74 3.35
CA ILE A 309 13.01 -18.50 3.47
C ILE A 309 12.45 -19.29 4.64
N ALA A 310 12.78 -20.58 4.75
CA ALA A 310 12.37 -21.43 5.87
C ALA A 310 12.87 -20.89 7.22
N ALA A 311 14.11 -20.41 7.29
CA ALA A 311 14.69 -19.85 8.52
C ALA A 311 13.95 -18.59 9.00
N ILE A 312 13.60 -17.66 8.07
CA ILE A 312 12.90 -16.41 8.45
C ILE A 312 11.39 -16.60 8.64
N GLU A 313 10.79 -17.66 8.07
CA GLU A 313 9.37 -17.97 8.22
C GLU A 313 9.09 -18.83 9.47
N SER A 314 10.00 -19.71 9.88
CA SER A 314 9.80 -20.68 10.96
C SER A 314 9.40 -20.09 12.32
N PRO A 315 9.85 -18.87 12.72
CA PRO A 315 9.42 -18.28 13.97
C PRO A 315 7.96 -17.79 13.97
N TYR A 316 7.33 -17.61 12.79
CA TYR A 316 6.01 -16.99 12.70
C TYR A 316 4.94 -17.83 13.41
N ARG A 317 4.14 -17.18 14.23
CA ARG A 317 2.93 -17.74 14.85
C ARG A 317 1.70 -16.97 14.37
N PRO A 318 0.58 -17.67 14.11
CA PRO A 318 -0.68 -17.02 13.76
C PRO A 318 -1.10 -15.98 14.79
N ARG A 319 -1.61 -14.85 14.31
CA ARG A 319 -2.04 -13.75 15.16
C ARG A 319 -3.44 -13.26 14.80
N THR A 320 -3.99 -12.41 15.66
CA THR A 320 -5.29 -11.78 15.40
C THR A 320 -5.22 -10.88 14.15
N VAL A 321 -6.23 -11.01 13.28
CA VAL A 321 -6.39 -10.12 12.14
C VAL A 321 -6.49 -8.67 12.61
N SER A 322 -5.80 -7.78 11.92
CA SER A 322 -5.74 -6.37 12.25
C SER A 322 -5.68 -5.50 10.99
N GLY A 323 -6.01 -4.21 11.13
CA GLY A 323 -5.93 -3.27 10.00
C GLY A 323 -7.21 -3.13 9.19
N PHE A 324 -8.31 -3.72 9.63
CA PHE A 324 -9.62 -3.67 8.97
C PHE A 324 -10.58 -2.74 9.72
#